data_e363a4758b560e9a4d154486dc70a1ba
#
_entry.id   e363a4758b560e9a4d154486dc70a1ba
#
_cell.length_a   1.000
_cell.length_b   1.000
_cell.length_c   1.000
_cell.angle_alpha   90.00
_cell.angle_beta   90.00
_cell.angle_gamma   90.00
#
_symmetry.space_group_name_H-M   'P 1'
#
loop_
_entity.id
_entity.type
_entity.pdbx_description
1 polymer ?
#
loop_
_entity_poly.entity_id
_entity_poly.type
_entity_poly.pdbx_seq_one_letter_code
_entity_poly.pdbx_strand_id
1 'polypeptide(L)'
;LPWIDANGVSLHYELAGSSGPTVVLMHEMGGSLASFDAVAPQLSTRFRVLRYDQRGTGLSEKVRAPFSHDDLTDDLEAVLAASKLEPPYHMVSVAAAAVQVLRFIERHPERVGRLVLCNPAPGVDANRAAQLDERAARAEREGLRATLDITLGKSYPPELTDRATYEAYRGGYLASDPVCFANMNRMFARANMMHMLSRLACPTLVIAGRQDTVRPAAMSEQIAKMIPGARFEQIDAGHFMPTTSPEALLKLLEDFLGG
;
A
#
# COMPACT_ATOMS: atom_id res chain seq x y z
N LEU A 1 -19.26 -8.29 -6.66
CA LEU A 1 -17.85 -8.04 -6.29
C LEU A 1 -17.03 -9.22 -6.78
N PRO A 2 -15.98 -9.01 -7.58
CA PRO A 2 -15.21 -10.11 -8.12
C PRO A 2 -14.21 -10.68 -7.11
N TRP A 3 -14.09 -12.00 -7.09
CA TRP A 3 -13.01 -12.75 -6.47
C TRP A 3 -12.29 -13.55 -7.54
N ILE A 4 -11.03 -13.84 -7.29
CA ILE A 4 -10.27 -14.83 -8.04
C ILE A 4 -9.64 -15.84 -7.10
N ASP A 5 -9.58 -17.10 -7.52
CA ASP A 5 -8.79 -18.13 -6.86
C ASP A 5 -7.47 -18.27 -7.63
N ALA A 6 -6.38 -17.86 -6.99
CA ALA A 6 -5.04 -17.89 -7.57
C ALA A 6 -4.00 -18.13 -6.47
N ASN A 7 -2.90 -18.80 -6.81
CA ASN A 7 -1.78 -19.03 -5.89
C ASN A 7 -2.19 -19.65 -4.55
N GLY A 8 -3.24 -20.50 -4.57
CA GLY A 8 -3.78 -21.15 -3.38
C GLY A 8 -4.54 -20.23 -2.43
N VAL A 9 -5.02 -19.08 -2.87
CA VAL A 9 -5.77 -18.12 -2.07
C VAL A 9 -6.89 -17.47 -2.88
N SER A 10 -8.02 -17.18 -2.23
CA SER A 10 -9.11 -16.40 -2.82
C SER A 10 -8.90 -14.92 -2.56
N LEU A 11 -8.75 -14.12 -3.62
CA LEU A 11 -8.44 -12.69 -3.57
C LEU A 11 -9.65 -11.86 -4.00
N HIS A 12 -10.02 -10.89 -3.17
CA HIS A 12 -11.05 -9.91 -3.45
C HIS A 12 -10.45 -8.69 -4.16
N TYR A 13 -11.08 -8.25 -5.25
CA TYR A 13 -10.66 -7.04 -5.96
C TYR A 13 -11.85 -6.23 -6.46
N GLU A 14 -11.62 -4.98 -6.81
CA GLU A 14 -12.59 -4.09 -7.42
C GLU A 14 -11.98 -3.39 -8.63
N LEU A 15 -12.80 -3.24 -9.68
CA LEU A 15 -12.47 -2.49 -10.88
C LEU A 15 -13.53 -1.41 -11.10
N ALA A 16 -13.08 -0.15 -11.18
CA ALA A 16 -13.94 1.01 -11.45
C ALA A 16 -13.40 1.80 -12.66
N GLY A 17 -14.28 2.58 -13.29
CA GLY A 17 -13.96 3.32 -14.51
C GLY A 17 -14.00 2.44 -15.76
N SER A 18 -14.38 3.04 -16.89
CA SER A 18 -14.61 2.33 -18.16
C SER A 18 -13.56 2.64 -19.24
N SER A 19 -12.73 3.66 -19.03
CA SER A 19 -11.79 4.16 -20.04
C SER A 19 -10.54 4.77 -19.39
N GLY A 20 -9.57 5.14 -20.22
CA GLY A 20 -8.32 5.75 -19.80
C GLY A 20 -7.24 4.73 -19.38
N PRO A 21 -6.06 5.22 -18.98
CA PRO A 21 -4.99 4.40 -18.48
C PRO A 21 -5.40 3.61 -17.23
N THR A 22 -4.73 2.50 -16.98
CA THR A 22 -4.99 1.69 -15.78
C THR A 22 -4.18 2.20 -14.59
N VAL A 23 -4.87 2.47 -13.48
CA VAL A 23 -4.26 2.82 -12.18
C VAL A 23 -4.50 1.67 -11.20
N VAL A 24 -3.44 1.18 -10.58
CA VAL A 24 -3.47 0.11 -9.57
C VAL A 24 -3.18 0.74 -8.21
N LEU A 25 -4.12 0.62 -7.28
CA LEU A 25 -4.00 1.17 -5.92
C LEU A 25 -3.66 0.05 -4.93
N MET A 26 -2.53 0.18 -4.24
CA MET A 26 -1.97 -0.82 -3.34
C MET A 26 -1.93 -0.27 -1.91
N HIS A 27 -2.77 -0.85 -1.04
CA HIS A 27 -2.96 -0.38 0.32
C HIS A 27 -1.79 -0.73 1.25
N GLU A 28 -1.68 0.02 2.33
CA GLU A 28 -0.72 -0.14 3.41
C GLU A 28 -0.93 -1.44 4.21
N MET A 29 0.09 -1.83 4.96
CA MET A 29 0.00 -2.97 5.88
C MET A 29 -1.03 -2.71 7.00
N GLY A 30 -1.97 -3.64 7.15
CA GLY A 30 -3.08 -3.53 8.10
C GLY A 30 -4.30 -2.78 7.57
N GLY A 31 -4.24 -2.26 6.34
CA GLY A 31 -5.36 -1.70 5.59
C GLY A 31 -6.07 -2.73 4.70
N SER A 32 -6.87 -2.23 3.81
CA SER A 32 -7.60 -2.97 2.77
C SER A 32 -7.82 -2.06 1.55
N LEU A 33 -8.45 -2.56 0.51
CA LEU A 33 -8.85 -1.73 -0.62
C LEU A 33 -9.71 -0.51 -0.21
N ALA A 34 -10.42 -0.61 0.92
CA ALA A 34 -11.22 0.47 1.47
C ALA A 34 -10.38 1.70 1.92
N SER A 35 -9.07 1.55 2.10
CA SER A 35 -8.17 2.69 2.33
C SER A 35 -8.24 3.75 1.23
N PHE A 36 -8.70 3.35 0.04
CA PHE A 36 -8.85 4.24 -1.11
C PHE A 36 -10.30 4.64 -1.42
N ASP A 37 -11.27 4.40 -0.53
CA ASP A 37 -12.69 4.70 -0.79
C ASP A 37 -12.95 6.17 -1.11
N ALA A 38 -12.21 7.09 -0.50
CA ALA A 38 -12.32 8.52 -0.79
C ALA A 38 -11.59 8.97 -2.07
N VAL A 39 -10.70 8.14 -2.61
CA VAL A 39 -9.83 8.49 -3.77
C VAL A 39 -10.29 7.80 -5.06
N ALA A 40 -10.62 6.52 -4.98
CA ALA A 40 -10.91 5.68 -6.15
C ALA A 40 -12.11 6.17 -6.98
N PRO A 41 -13.24 6.64 -6.41
CA PRO A 41 -14.37 7.14 -7.20
C PRO A 41 -14.01 8.30 -8.11
N GLN A 42 -13.22 9.26 -7.63
CA GLN A 42 -12.79 10.42 -8.40
C GLN A 42 -11.81 10.00 -9.50
N LEU A 43 -10.81 9.19 -9.18
CA LEU A 43 -9.87 8.66 -10.17
C LEU A 43 -10.59 7.87 -11.27
N SER A 44 -11.65 7.13 -10.95
CA SER A 44 -12.40 6.32 -11.90
C SER A 44 -13.15 7.12 -12.97
N THR A 45 -13.26 8.43 -12.81
CA THR A 45 -13.82 9.33 -13.83
C THR A 45 -12.88 9.50 -15.04
N ARG A 46 -11.57 9.27 -14.85
CA ARG A 46 -10.54 9.48 -15.87
C ARG A 46 -9.68 8.23 -16.15
N PHE A 47 -9.66 7.28 -15.24
CA PHE A 47 -8.81 6.10 -15.27
C PHE A 47 -9.62 4.81 -15.05
N ARG A 48 -9.10 3.69 -15.52
CA ARG A 48 -9.52 2.38 -15.02
C ARG A 48 -8.78 2.10 -13.74
N VAL A 49 -9.50 2.04 -12.63
CA VAL A 49 -8.94 1.93 -11.29
C VAL A 49 -9.12 0.51 -10.78
N LEU A 50 -8.01 -0.20 -10.58
CA LEU A 50 -7.96 -1.50 -9.94
C LEU A 50 -7.47 -1.33 -8.50
N ARG A 51 -8.20 -1.90 -7.55
CA ARG A 51 -7.76 -2.05 -6.16
C ARG A 51 -8.12 -3.45 -5.66
N TYR A 52 -7.35 -3.98 -4.75
CA TYR A 52 -7.57 -5.32 -4.23
C TYR A 52 -7.13 -5.43 -2.79
N ASP A 53 -7.72 -6.37 -2.07
CA ASP A 53 -7.29 -6.77 -0.74
C ASP A 53 -6.12 -7.77 -0.89
N GLN A 54 -4.95 -7.43 -0.35
CA GLN A 54 -3.82 -8.36 -0.32
C GLN A 54 -4.20 -9.61 0.47
N ARG A 55 -3.54 -10.76 0.18
CA ARG A 55 -3.80 -12.01 0.94
C ARG A 55 -3.78 -11.76 2.44
N GLY A 56 -4.74 -12.29 3.15
CA GLY A 56 -4.88 -12.12 4.60
C GLY A 56 -5.52 -10.82 5.05
N THR A 57 -5.85 -9.88 4.14
CA THR A 57 -6.46 -8.58 4.47
C THR A 57 -7.88 -8.46 3.95
N GLY A 58 -8.61 -7.45 4.40
CA GLY A 58 -9.95 -7.09 3.91
C GLY A 58 -10.88 -8.29 3.78
N LEU A 59 -11.45 -8.46 2.60
CA LEU A 59 -12.31 -9.60 2.26
C LEU A 59 -11.56 -10.76 1.58
N SER A 60 -10.27 -10.61 1.26
CA SER A 60 -9.45 -11.73 0.79
C SER A 60 -9.29 -12.81 1.85
N GLU A 61 -9.04 -14.04 1.39
CA GLU A 61 -8.89 -15.20 2.26
C GLU A 61 -7.84 -15.01 3.33
N LYS A 62 -8.13 -15.51 4.54
CA LYS A 62 -7.24 -15.44 5.70
C LYS A 62 -6.29 -16.65 5.71
N VAL A 63 -5.02 -16.40 5.38
CA VAL A 63 -3.96 -17.42 5.25
C VAL A 63 -3.24 -17.64 6.57
N ARG A 64 -3.16 -18.88 7.03
CA ARG A 64 -2.45 -19.22 8.27
C ARG A 64 -0.96 -19.46 8.05
N ALA A 65 -0.58 -19.95 6.86
CA ALA A 65 0.82 -20.18 6.52
C ALA A 65 1.57 -18.85 6.37
N PRO A 66 2.86 -18.77 6.74
CA PRO A 66 3.73 -17.67 6.36
C PRO A 66 3.77 -17.49 4.83
N PHE A 67 3.93 -16.27 4.38
CA PHE A 67 4.07 -15.93 2.98
C PHE A 67 5.17 -14.89 2.75
N SER A 68 5.63 -14.78 1.54
CA SER A 68 6.73 -13.92 1.11
C SER A 68 6.25 -12.72 0.28
N HIS A 69 7.18 -11.83 -0.07
CA HIS A 69 6.92 -10.77 -1.04
C HIS A 69 6.70 -11.31 -2.45
N ASP A 70 7.30 -12.46 -2.77
CA ASP A 70 7.07 -13.13 -4.04
C ASP A 70 5.63 -13.61 -4.13
N ASP A 71 5.08 -14.20 -3.06
CA ASP A 71 3.66 -14.60 -3.01
C ASP A 71 2.72 -13.40 -3.21
N LEU A 72 3.01 -12.23 -2.60
CA LEU A 72 2.22 -11.03 -2.82
C LEU A 72 2.34 -10.51 -4.26
N THR A 73 3.50 -10.64 -4.87
CA THR A 73 3.74 -10.21 -6.25
C THR A 73 3.02 -11.13 -7.23
N ASP A 74 3.07 -12.44 -7.00
CA ASP A 74 2.33 -13.44 -7.77
C ASP A 74 0.81 -13.20 -7.68
N ASP A 75 0.31 -12.80 -6.50
CA ASP A 75 -1.10 -12.41 -6.32
C ASP A 75 -1.46 -11.17 -7.14
N LEU A 76 -0.63 -10.14 -7.12
CA LEU A 76 -0.84 -8.94 -7.95
C LEU A 76 -0.89 -9.29 -9.44
N GLU A 77 0.04 -10.13 -9.91
CA GLU A 77 0.07 -10.61 -11.29
C GLU A 77 -1.22 -11.35 -11.66
N ALA A 78 -1.71 -12.22 -10.76
CA ALA A 78 -2.96 -12.95 -10.96
C ALA A 78 -4.19 -12.03 -10.99
N VAL A 79 -4.26 -11.04 -10.10
CA VAL A 79 -5.35 -10.04 -10.10
C VAL A 79 -5.33 -9.19 -11.39
N LEU A 80 -4.15 -8.77 -11.85
CA LEU A 80 -4.01 -8.05 -13.11
C LEU A 80 -4.46 -8.89 -14.31
N ALA A 81 -4.09 -10.17 -14.36
CA ALA A 81 -4.52 -11.09 -15.41
C ALA A 81 -6.03 -11.31 -15.40
N ALA A 82 -6.62 -11.53 -14.22
CA ALA A 82 -8.06 -11.75 -14.08
C ALA A 82 -8.89 -10.51 -14.43
N SER A 83 -8.37 -9.33 -14.16
CA SER A 83 -9.02 -8.06 -14.49
C SER A 83 -9.03 -7.75 -16.00
N LYS A 84 -8.26 -8.47 -16.80
CA LYS A 84 -8.10 -8.27 -18.25
C LYS A 84 -7.67 -6.84 -18.61
N LEU A 85 -6.90 -6.24 -17.75
CA LEU A 85 -6.31 -4.93 -17.97
C LEU A 85 -4.96 -5.07 -18.67
N GLU A 86 -4.73 -4.20 -19.66
CA GLU A 86 -3.48 -4.22 -20.42
C GLU A 86 -2.47 -3.22 -19.85
N PRO A 87 -1.17 -3.58 -19.83
CA PRO A 87 -0.12 -2.62 -19.48
C PRO A 87 0.03 -1.52 -20.57
N PRO A 88 0.70 -0.40 -20.28
CA PRO A 88 1.38 -0.13 -19.01
C PRO A 88 0.42 0.28 -17.88
N TYR A 89 0.73 -0.16 -16.66
CA TYR A 89 0.00 0.21 -15.46
C TYR A 89 0.61 1.43 -14.77
N HIS A 90 -0.22 2.34 -14.27
CA HIS A 90 0.21 3.34 -13.31
C HIS A 90 0.00 2.79 -11.91
N MET A 91 1.06 2.73 -11.10
CA MET A 91 1.00 2.10 -9.78
C MET A 91 1.10 3.13 -8.67
N VAL A 92 0.19 3.04 -7.70
CA VAL A 92 0.16 3.88 -6.49
C VAL A 92 0.26 2.96 -5.28
N SER A 93 1.27 3.14 -4.45
CA SER A 93 1.48 2.33 -3.27
C SER A 93 1.64 3.16 -2.00
N VAL A 94 1.12 2.65 -0.88
CA VAL A 94 1.21 3.30 0.42
C VAL A 94 2.12 2.50 1.35
N ALA A 95 3.09 3.17 1.95
CA ALA A 95 3.98 2.65 3.00
C ALA A 95 4.66 1.32 2.60
N ALA A 96 4.35 0.22 3.30
CA ALA A 96 4.94 -1.10 3.10
C ALA A 96 4.62 -1.72 1.72
N ALA A 97 3.53 -1.32 1.06
CA ALA A 97 3.22 -1.78 -0.30
C ALA A 97 4.29 -1.36 -1.33
N ALA A 98 5.17 -0.41 -0.98
CA ALA A 98 6.35 -0.08 -1.79
C ALA A 98 7.23 -1.30 -2.08
N VAL A 99 7.34 -2.26 -1.15
CA VAL A 99 8.12 -3.48 -1.38
C VAL A 99 7.52 -4.33 -2.50
N GLN A 100 6.21 -4.52 -2.46
CA GLN A 100 5.51 -5.32 -3.48
C GLN A 100 5.57 -4.66 -4.85
N VAL A 101 5.31 -3.35 -4.96
CA VAL A 101 5.38 -2.67 -6.25
C VAL A 101 6.79 -2.66 -6.83
N LEU A 102 7.81 -2.48 -6.00
CA LEU A 102 9.20 -2.54 -6.44
C LEU A 102 9.59 -3.94 -6.90
N ARG A 103 9.10 -4.99 -6.23
CA ARG A 103 9.30 -6.38 -6.67
C ARG A 103 8.59 -6.67 -8.00
N PHE A 104 7.38 -6.14 -8.18
CA PHE A 104 6.69 -6.23 -9.47
C PHE A 104 7.48 -5.54 -10.60
N ILE A 105 8.01 -4.34 -10.35
CA ILE A 105 8.84 -3.61 -11.33
C ILE A 105 10.14 -4.35 -11.63
N GLU A 106 10.76 -4.98 -10.64
CA GLU A 106 11.96 -5.78 -10.83
C GLU A 106 11.73 -6.95 -11.80
N ARG A 107 10.53 -7.56 -11.75
CA ARG A 107 10.14 -8.65 -12.64
C ARG A 107 9.66 -8.16 -14.02
N HIS A 108 8.95 -7.02 -14.05
CA HIS A 108 8.21 -6.52 -15.21
C HIS A 108 8.38 -5.01 -15.41
N PRO A 109 9.59 -4.50 -15.60
CA PRO A 109 9.83 -3.06 -15.70
C PRO A 109 9.07 -2.39 -16.86
N GLU A 110 8.85 -3.11 -17.96
CA GLU A 110 8.14 -2.64 -19.15
C GLU A 110 6.62 -2.51 -18.95
N ARG A 111 6.08 -3.13 -17.89
CA ARG A 111 4.63 -3.11 -17.62
C ARG A 111 4.19 -1.93 -16.76
N VAL A 112 5.12 -1.11 -16.27
CA VAL A 112 4.81 0.04 -15.40
C VAL A 112 5.05 1.36 -16.13
N GLY A 113 3.98 2.12 -16.31
CA GLY A 113 4.04 3.41 -16.98
C GLY A 113 4.47 4.55 -16.06
N ARG A 114 3.88 4.62 -14.86
CA ARG A 114 4.21 5.61 -13.82
C ARG A 114 4.12 5.00 -12.44
N LEU A 115 4.93 5.50 -11.51
CA LEU A 115 4.96 5.03 -10.12
C LEU A 115 4.72 6.18 -9.15
N VAL A 116 3.79 6.00 -8.21
CA VAL A 116 3.59 6.90 -7.07
C VAL A 116 3.86 6.15 -5.77
N LEU A 117 4.76 6.68 -4.97
CA LEU A 117 5.16 6.13 -3.68
C LEU A 117 4.73 7.10 -2.56
N CYS A 118 3.70 6.73 -1.80
CA CYS A 118 3.16 7.50 -0.68
C CYS A 118 3.78 7.04 0.63
N ASN A 119 4.56 7.89 1.32
CA ASN A 119 5.29 7.56 2.56
C ASN A 119 6.03 6.21 2.45
N PRO A 120 6.85 6.00 1.40
CA PRO A 120 7.34 4.67 1.02
C PRO A 120 8.21 4.02 2.07
N ALA A 121 8.06 2.70 2.22
CA ALA A 121 8.88 1.86 3.08
C ALA A 121 9.46 0.69 2.26
N PRO A 122 10.47 0.92 1.40
CA PRO A 122 11.07 -0.12 0.54
C PRO A 122 11.92 -1.13 1.31
N GLY A 123 12.14 -0.92 2.59
CA GLY A 123 12.87 -1.80 3.49
C GLY A 123 12.87 -1.27 4.91
N VAL A 124 13.40 -2.06 5.81
CA VAL A 124 13.52 -1.72 7.23
C VAL A 124 14.92 -2.05 7.76
N ASP A 125 15.37 -1.29 8.76
CA ASP A 125 16.58 -1.61 9.50
C ASP A 125 16.34 -2.72 10.55
N ALA A 126 17.42 -3.20 11.17
CA ALA A 126 17.36 -4.29 12.15
C ALA A 126 16.51 -3.93 13.38
N ASN A 127 16.52 -2.67 13.84
CA ASN A 127 15.72 -2.24 14.98
C ASN A 127 14.23 -2.26 14.63
N ARG A 128 13.87 -1.74 13.45
CA ARG A 128 12.48 -1.79 12.98
C ARG A 128 12.01 -3.22 12.72
N ALA A 129 12.87 -4.08 12.20
CA ALA A 129 12.57 -5.50 12.01
C ALA A 129 12.23 -6.20 13.35
N ALA A 130 13.02 -5.97 14.40
CA ALA A 130 12.73 -6.51 15.73
C ALA A 130 11.39 -6.00 16.30
N GLN A 131 11.06 -4.72 16.13
CA GLN A 131 9.77 -4.15 16.53
C GLN A 131 8.58 -4.79 15.78
N LEU A 132 8.76 -5.09 14.49
CA LEU A 132 7.74 -5.77 13.69
C LEU A 132 7.53 -7.22 14.14
N ASP A 133 8.60 -7.95 14.44
CA ASP A 133 8.52 -9.32 14.96
C ASP A 133 7.85 -9.36 16.33
N GLU A 134 8.16 -8.42 17.23
CA GLU A 134 7.48 -8.30 18.53
C GLU A 134 6.00 -7.96 18.39
N ARG A 135 5.66 -7.01 17.50
CA ARG A 135 4.27 -6.66 17.19
C ARG A 135 3.50 -7.85 16.63
N ALA A 136 4.13 -8.65 15.76
CA ALA A 136 3.56 -9.89 15.24
C ALA A 136 3.25 -10.88 16.36
N ALA A 137 4.23 -11.16 17.21
CA ALA A 137 4.07 -12.08 18.34
C ALA A 137 2.99 -11.62 19.33
N ARG A 138 2.88 -10.30 19.56
CA ARG A 138 1.85 -9.71 20.41
C ARG A 138 0.45 -9.84 19.80
N ALA A 139 0.33 -9.59 18.49
CA ALA A 139 -0.94 -9.75 17.80
C ALA A 139 -1.47 -11.20 17.86
N GLU A 140 -0.60 -12.19 17.65
CA GLU A 140 -0.96 -13.61 17.73
C GLU A 140 -1.38 -14.03 19.13
N ARG A 141 -0.68 -13.54 20.16
CA ARG A 141 -0.91 -13.96 21.54
C ARG A 141 -2.10 -13.25 22.19
N GLU A 142 -2.28 -11.95 21.90
CA GLU A 142 -3.19 -11.06 22.62
C GLU A 142 -4.28 -10.45 21.73
N GLY A 143 -4.22 -10.71 20.41
CA GLY A 143 -5.13 -10.14 19.43
C GLY A 143 -4.77 -8.70 19.02
N LEU A 144 -5.43 -8.20 17.98
CA LEU A 144 -5.09 -6.88 17.38
C LEU A 144 -5.38 -5.70 18.32
N ARG A 145 -6.33 -5.84 19.23
CA ARG A 145 -6.60 -4.79 20.23
C ARG A 145 -5.34 -4.43 21.03
N ALA A 146 -4.53 -5.41 21.37
CA ALA A 146 -3.29 -5.19 22.11
C ALA A 146 -2.21 -4.42 21.33
N THR A 147 -2.34 -4.33 20.01
CA THR A 147 -1.39 -3.65 19.13
C THR A 147 -1.87 -2.28 18.64
N LEU A 148 -3.08 -1.83 19.04
CA LEU A 148 -3.68 -0.57 18.56
C LEU A 148 -2.74 0.63 18.77
N ASP A 149 -2.25 0.85 20.00
CA ASP A 149 -1.46 2.04 20.33
C ASP A 149 -0.14 2.10 19.57
N ILE A 150 0.52 0.94 19.41
CA ILE A 150 1.80 0.84 18.70
C ILE A 150 1.65 0.81 17.17
N THR A 151 0.41 0.67 16.67
CA THR A 151 0.07 0.68 15.25
C THR A 151 -0.70 1.95 14.91
N LEU A 152 -2.01 1.99 15.14
CA LEU A 152 -2.86 3.12 14.76
C LEU A 152 -2.53 4.39 15.55
N GLY A 153 -2.21 4.29 16.84
CA GLY A 153 -1.85 5.45 17.65
C GLY A 153 -0.67 6.27 17.09
N LYS A 154 0.17 5.65 16.25
CA LYS A 154 1.30 6.32 15.58
C LYS A 154 1.03 6.61 14.11
N SER A 155 0.44 5.66 13.39
CA SER A 155 0.28 5.77 11.94
C SER A 155 -1.03 6.41 11.51
N TYR A 156 -2.04 6.43 12.38
CA TYR A 156 -3.35 6.98 12.08
C TYR A 156 -3.96 7.69 13.31
N PRO A 157 -3.37 8.79 13.79
CA PRO A 157 -3.91 9.56 14.91
C PRO A 157 -5.33 10.06 14.59
N PRO A 158 -6.29 9.96 15.54
CA PRO A 158 -7.70 10.27 15.26
C PRO A 158 -7.95 11.76 14.92
N GLU A 159 -7.04 12.65 15.28
CA GLU A 159 -7.10 14.07 14.97
C GLU A 159 -6.80 14.42 13.50
N LEU A 160 -6.29 13.48 12.73
CA LEU A 160 -5.95 13.68 11.32
C LEU A 160 -7.09 13.36 10.34
N THR A 161 -8.26 12.96 10.85
CA THR A 161 -9.42 12.66 10.01
C THR A 161 -10.71 12.86 10.81
N ASP A 162 -11.87 12.79 10.15
CA ASP A 162 -13.13 12.80 10.84
C ASP A 162 -13.38 11.50 11.63
N ARG A 163 -14.23 11.59 12.64
CA ARG A 163 -14.49 10.48 13.55
C ARG A 163 -15.05 9.24 12.85
N ALA A 164 -15.92 9.40 11.86
CA ALA A 164 -16.56 8.27 11.18
C ALA A 164 -15.54 7.49 10.37
N THR A 165 -14.68 8.19 9.62
CA THR A 165 -13.58 7.61 8.85
C THR A 165 -12.57 6.92 9.78
N TYR A 166 -12.20 7.54 10.90
CA TYR A 166 -11.32 6.90 11.89
C TYR A 166 -11.90 5.61 12.46
N GLU A 167 -13.17 5.63 12.90
CA GLU A 167 -13.80 4.43 13.50
C GLU A 167 -14.03 3.32 12.48
N ALA A 168 -14.31 3.66 11.22
CA ALA A 168 -14.40 2.67 10.14
C ALA A 168 -13.04 1.96 9.91
N TYR A 169 -11.95 2.72 9.80
CA TYR A 169 -10.62 2.17 9.65
C TYR A 169 -10.21 1.32 10.86
N ARG A 170 -10.41 1.86 12.06
CA ARG A 170 -10.14 1.16 13.33
C ARG A 170 -10.95 -0.13 13.44
N GLY A 171 -12.22 -0.11 13.04
CA GLY A 171 -13.09 -1.29 12.99
C GLY A 171 -12.55 -2.36 12.05
N GLY A 172 -12.16 -1.98 10.84
CA GLY A 172 -11.52 -2.86 9.85
C GLY A 172 -10.21 -3.48 10.37
N TYR A 173 -9.37 -2.67 11.01
CA TYR A 173 -8.14 -3.15 11.65
C TYR A 173 -8.43 -4.21 12.73
N LEU A 174 -9.38 -3.94 13.64
CA LEU A 174 -9.76 -4.87 14.71
C LEU A 174 -10.45 -6.14 14.22
N ALA A 175 -11.12 -6.07 13.07
CA ALA A 175 -11.75 -7.22 12.41
C ALA A 175 -10.77 -8.09 11.62
N SER A 176 -9.53 -7.62 11.42
CA SER A 176 -8.51 -8.38 10.70
C SER A 176 -8.07 -9.62 11.48
N ASP A 177 -7.57 -10.63 10.78
CA ASP A 177 -7.05 -11.85 11.39
C ASP A 177 -5.66 -11.58 12.00
N PRO A 178 -5.45 -11.86 13.31
CA PRO A 178 -4.18 -11.57 13.97
C PRO A 178 -3.01 -12.40 13.44
N VAL A 179 -3.24 -13.63 12.96
CA VAL A 179 -2.18 -14.46 12.37
C VAL A 179 -1.76 -13.92 11.01
N CYS A 180 -2.72 -13.53 10.17
CA CYS A 180 -2.44 -12.88 8.89
C CYS A 180 -1.68 -11.57 9.08
N PHE A 181 -2.10 -10.74 10.04
CA PHE A 181 -1.39 -9.51 10.39
C PHE A 181 0.03 -9.79 10.87
N ALA A 182 0.23 -10.83 11.69
CA ALA A 182 1.55 -11.24 12.16
C ALA A 182 2.44 -11.71 11.01
N ASN A 183 1.93 -12.53 10.08
CA ASN A 183 2.65 -12.98 8.90
C ASN A 183 3.07 -11.80 8.01
N MET A 184 2.18 -10.80 7.80
CA MET A 184 2.49 -9.59 7.06
C MET A 184 3.62 -8.79 7.72
N ASN A 185 3.60 -8.66 9.06
CA ASN A 185 4.67 -7.98 9.80
C ASN A 185 6.01 -8.71 9.67
N ARG A 186 6.05 -10.02 9.82
CA ARG A 186 7.27 -10.83 9.71
C ARG A 186 7.83 -10.81 8.29
N MET A 187 6.96 -10.87 7.27
CA MET A 187 7.35 -10.72 5.88
C MET A 187 8.02 -9.35 5.68
N PHE A 188 7.37 -8.27 6.12
CA PHE A 188 7.90 -6.92 5.96
C PHE A 188 9.18 -6.68 6.78
N ALA A 189 9.33 -7.32 7.95
CA ALA A 189 10.56 -7.27 8.75
C ALA A 189 11.80 -7.79 7.99
N ARG A 190 11.59 -8.59 6.94
CA ARG A 190 12.66 -9.19 6.11
C ARG A 190 12.80 -8.52 4.74
N ALA A 191 12.02 -7.47 4.52
CA ALA A 191 11.97 -6.77 3.25
C ALA A 191 13.18 -5.86 3.04
N ASN A 192 13.76 -5.91 1.85
CA ASN A 192 14.74 -4.94 1.40
C ASN A 192 14.75 -4.81 -0.12
N MET A 193 14.06 -3.79 -0.62
CA MET A 193 14.05 -3.42 -2.04
C MET A 193 14.77 -2.09 -2.31
N MET A 194 15.63 -1.64 -1.37
CA MET A 194 16.39 -0.39 -1.53
C MET A 194 17.25 -0.36 -2.78
N HIS A 195 17.79 -1.52 -3.20
CA HIS A 195 18.61 -1.67 -4.41
C HIS A 195 17.86 -1.35 -5.70
N MET A 196 16.52 -1.44 -5.68
CA MET A 196 15.69 -1.13 -6.85
C MET A 196 15.52 0.36 -7.12
N LEU A 197 15.67 1.21 -6.10
CA LEU A 197 15.41 2.65 -6.23
C LEU A 197 16.25 3.29 -7.34
N SER A 198 17.54 2.97 -7.41
CA SER A 198 18.44 3.49 -8.45
C SER A 198 18.25 2.87 -9.83
N ARG A 199 17.44 1.81 -9.94
CA ARG A 199 17.15 1.08 -11.19
C ARG A 199 15.80 1.44 -11.79
N LEU A 200 14.99 2.24 -11.11
CA LEU A 200 13.68 2.66 -11.61
C LEU A 200 13.86 3.53 -12.85
N ALA A 201 13.24 3.09 -13.96
CA ALA A 201 13.26 3.80 -15.25
C ALA A 201 11.93 4.51 -15.54
N CYS A 202 10.84 4.12 -14.88
CA CYS A 202 9.56 4.78 -15.08
C CYS A 202 9.50 6.14 -14.34
N PRO A 203 8.78 7.14 -14.86
CA PRO A 203 8.51 8.37 -14.14
C PRO A 203 7.96 8.07 -12.74
N THR A 204 8.60 8.65 -11.72
CA THR A 204 8.26 8.35 -10.32
C THR A 204 7.97 9.63 -9.53
N LEU A 205 6.87 9.61 -8.78
CA LEU A 205 6.50 10.63 -7.80
C LEU A 205 6.59 10.02 -6.40
N VAL A 206 7.32 10.66 -5.51
CA VAL A 206 7.37 10.32 -4.08
C VAL A 206 6.63 11.39 -3.31
N ILE A 207 5.63 11.00 -2.53
CA ILE A 207 4.81 11.90 -1.72
C ILE A 207 5.07 11.61 -0.24
N ALA A 208 5.36 12.67 0.54
CA ALA A 208 5.51 12.61 1.99
C ALA A 208 4.40 13.35 2.70
N GLY A 209 3.89 12.75 3.78
CA GLY A 209 3.00 13.43 4.73
C GLY A 209 3.80 14.25 5.74
N ARG A 210 3.49 15.56 5.89
CA ARG A 210 4.17 16.42 6.87
C ARG A 210 3.90 16.01 8.31
N GLN A 211 2.76 15.35 8.56
CA GLN A 211 2.31 14.91 9.88
C GLN A 211 2.61 13.42 10.12
N ASP A 212 3.39 12.78 9.24
CA ASP A 212 3.77 11.37 9.40
C ASP A 212 4.87 11.23 10.46
N THR A 213 4.50 10.67 11.61
CA THR A 213 5.44 10.38 12.71
C THR A 213 6.11 9.02 12.59
N VAL A 214 5.60 8.13 11.73
CA VAL A 214 6.18 6.80 11.47
C VAL A 214 7.30 6.89 10.45
N ARG A 215 7.11 7.73 9.42
CA ARG A 215 8.07 8.02 8.36
C ARG A 215 8.17 9.53 8.13
N PRO A 216 8.95 10.22 8.94
CA PRO A 216 9.17 11.66 8.74
C PRO A 216 9.53 11.99 7.29
N ALA A 217 9.03 13.12 6.79
CA ALA A 217 9.16 13.51 5.38
C ALA A 217 10.60 13.43 4.84
N ALA A 218 11.59 13.69 5.70
CA ALA A 218 13.02 13.56 5.35
C ALA A 218 13.41 12.13 4.90
N MET A 219 12.78 11.09 5.43
CA MET A 219 13.03 9.70 4.99
C MET A 219 12.50 9.47 3.57
N SER A 220 11.32 9.96 3.27
CA SER A 220 10.74 9.88 1.92
C SER A 220 11.52 10.72 0.92
N GLU A 221 12.03 11.88 1.33
CA GLU A 221 12.92 12.73 0.51
C GLU A 221 14.23 12.01 0.19
N GLN A 222 14.83 11.31 1.16
CA GLN A 222 16.03 10.50 0.91
C GLN A 222 15.75 9.39 -0.12
N ILE A 223 14.59 8.73 -0.05
CA ILE A 223 14.18 7.74 -1.04
C ILE A 223 14.04 8.40 -2.42
N ALA A 224 13.39 9.55 -2.52
CA ALA A 224 13.25 10.27 -3.78
C ALA A 224 14.63 10.61 -4.41
N LYS A 225 15.61 11.04 -3.61
CA LYS A 225 16.98 11.32 -4.07
C LYS A 225 17.73 10.09 -4.60
N MET A 226 17.31 8.88 -4.22
CA MET A 226 17.89 7.63 -4.73
C MET A 226 17.29 7.19 -6.07
N ILE A 227 16.16 7.80 -6.50
CA ILE A 227 15.44 7.44 -7.72
C ILE A 227 15.79 8.44 -8.83
N PRO A 228 16.34 7.99 -9.97
CA PRO A 228 16.68 8.88 -11.07
C PRO A 228 15.47 9.67 -11.58
N GLY A 229 15.55 11.00 -11.56
CA GLY A 229 14.49 11.88 -12.08
C GLY A 229 13.18 11.88 -11.28
N ALA A 230 13.16 11.36 -10.07
CA ALA A 230 11.94 11.35 -9.26
C ALA A 230 11.52 12.78 -8.87
N ARG A 231 10.23 13.05 -8.98
CA ARG A 231 9.57 14.22 -8.38
C ARG A 231 9.30 13.92 -6.91
N PHE A 232 9.55 14.90 -6.02
CA PHE A 232 9.23 14.82 -4.60
C PHE A 232 8.24 15.90 -4.21
N GLU A 233 7.18 15.52 -3.49
CA GLU A 233 6.14 16.43 -3.00
C GLU A 233 5.82 16.16 -1.53
N GLN A 234 5.37 17.19 -0.84
CA GLN A 234 4.88 17.08 0.54
C GLN A 234 3.47 17.64 0.65
N ILE A 235 2.59 16.88 1.31
CA ILE A 235 1.23 17.31 1.62
C ILE A 235 0.97 17.28 3.13
N ASP A 236 -0.06 18.01 3.57
CA ASP A 236 -0.51 17.97 4.97
C ASP A 236 -1.32 16.70 5.18
N ALA A 237 -0.63 15.61 5.49
CA ALA A 237 -1.18 14.28 5.67
C ALA A 237 -0.41 13.49 6.72
N GLY A 238 -1.07 12.51 7.33
CA GLY A 238 -0.44 11.49 8.17
C GLY A 238 0.17 10.35 7.34
N HIS A 239 0.45 9.24 8.02
CA HIS A 239 1.07 8.07 7.39
C HIS A 239 0.17 7.43 6.33
N PHE A 240 -1.14 7.33 6.57
CA PHE A 240 -2.14 6.78 5.65
C PHE A 240 -2.85 7.93 4.89
N MET A 241 -2.12 8.55 3.98
CA MET A 241 -2.60 9.75 3.29
C MET A 241 -3.88 9.57 2.45
N PRO A 242 -4.23 8.40 1.90
CA PRO A 242 -5.52 8.24 1.21
C PRO A 242 -6.74 8.45 2.11
N THR A 243 -6.59 8.22 3.43
CA THR A 243 -7.66 8.40 4.41
C THR A 243 -7.55 9.70 5.19
N THR A 244 -6.33 10.22 5.39
CA THR A 244 -6.11 11.47 6.16
C THR A 244 -6.19 12.73 5.32
N SER A 245 -5.90 12.65 4.01
CA SER A 245 -5.85 13.81 3.12
C SER A 245 -6.16 13.41 1.67
N PRO A 246 -7.34 12.79 1.42
CA PRO A 246 -7.68 12.24 0.11
C PRO A 246 -7.69 13.30 -1.00
N GLU A 247 -8.17 14.51 -0.73
CA GLU A 247 -8.27 15.58 -1.73
C GLU A 247 -6.88 16.08 -2.18
N ALA A 248 -5.96 16.28 -1.22
CA ALA A 248 -4.60 16.70 -1.52
C ALA A 248 -3.84 15.62 -2.29
N LEU A 249 -4.04 14.35 -1.91
CA LEU A 249 -3.47 13.21 -2.63
C LEU A 249 -4.04 13.13 -4.05
N LEU A 250 -5.37 13.20 -4.20
CA LEU A 250 -6.05 13.09 -5.49
C LEU A 250 -5.53 14.13 -6.49
N LYS A 251 -5.37 15.38 -6.05
CA LYS A 251 -4.83 16.45 -6.91
C LYS A 251 -3.44 16.10 -7.48
N LEU A 252 -2.55 15.53 -6.66
CA LEU A 252 -1.21 15.12 -7.11
C LEU A 252 -1.28 13.90 -8.04
N LEU A 253 -2.18 12.95 -7.74
CA LEU A 253 -2.39 11.77 -8.59
C LEU A 253 -2.91 12.16 -9.97
N GLU A 254 -3.92 13.02 -10.05
CA GLU A 254 -4.49 13.49 -11.33
C GLU A 254 -3.47 14.26 -12.16
N ASP A 255 -2.69 15.16 -11.53
CA ASP A 255 -1.62 15.91 -12.19
C ASP A 255 -0.54 14.96 -12.74
N PHE A 256 -0.06 14.06 -11.90
CA PHE A 256 1.07 13.20 -12.27
C PHE A 256 0.68 12.05 -13.20
N LEU A 257 -0.47 11.42 -12.99
CA LEU A 257 -0.90 10.26 -13.79
C LEU A 257 -1.57 10.65 -15.10
N GLY A 258 -2.11 11.86 -15.20
CA GLY A 258 -2.83 12.35 -16.37
C GLY A 258 -1.97 13.09 -17.42
N GLY A 259 -0.72 13.45 -17.07
CA GLY A 259 0.27 14.10 -17.98
C GLY A 259 1.19 13.06 -18.61
#